data_53ed09e0767b7f705c683d0d8e32ab2e
#
_entry.id   53ed09e0767b7f705c683d0d8e32ab2e
#
_cell.length_a   1.000
_cell.length_b   1.000
_cell.length_c   1.000
_cell.angle_alpha   90.00
_cell.angle_beta   90.00
_cell.angle_gamma   90.00
#
_symmetry.space_group_name_H-M   'P 1'
#
loop_
_entity.id
_entity.type
_entity.pdbx_description
1 polymer ?
#
loop_
_entity_poly.entity_id
_entity_poly.type
_entity_poly.pdbx_seq_one_letter_code
_entity_poly.pdbx_strand_id
1 'polypeptide(L)'
;MGYVAVKGGEDSIKNAKKLIEIFRRENRLAVDQVMGEGSLYAPKLAELAVKQAEGDLMEASFLIRAYRSTLPRIGYSEPIDTRDMFVIRRISSTFKDIPGGQILGATRDYTQRLLEFEPSEEVEDEGEESSDASEYPPKFEKVVDVMRKDGLIADPSEKPEEPFDITRDSLQFPLPRSARLQALARGENGAMLALAYSSLRGYGSVHPTIAELRVGYVKVKIKHPYTKKEVSIGEILVTECEGILSGVGVTTLSEDEKFSIGYGLVFGQNERKAISMAILDGTTNIKEPKAPSEDQEFVFYHIDGVDAMGFVEHLKLPHYVTFQSSLDRAKKAKEVKK
;
A
#
# COMPACT_ATOMS: atom_id res chain seq x y z
N MET A 1 -10.41 9.88 23.03
CA MET A 1 -11.14 8.99 22.09
C MET A 1 -11.99 9.89 21.21
N GLY A 2 -11.57 10.08 19.95
CA GLY A 2 -12.38 10.84 18.99
C GLY A 2 -13.59 10.02 18.56
N TYR A 3 -14.78 10.55 18.79
CA TYR A 3 -15.99 10.00 18.21
C TYR A 3 -15.93 10.22 16.69
N VAL A 4 -15.68 9.18 15.94
CA VAL A 4 -15.92 9.24 14.48
C VAL A 4 -17.44 9.16 14.32
N ALA A 5 -18.04 10.22 13.78
CA ALA A 5 -19.46 10.23 13.45
C ALA A 5 -19.71 9.34 12.23
N VAL A 6 -19.80 8.04 12.45
CA VAL A 6 -20.18 7.06 11.45
C VAL A 6 -21.70 6.95 11.47
N LYS A 7 -22.35 7.07 10.30
CA LYS A 7 -23.78 6.73 10.20
C LYS A 7 -23.94 5.25 10.58
N GLY A 8 -24.76 4.98 11.58
CA GLY A 8 -25.07 3.60 12.01
C GLY A 8 -24.67 3.26 13.45
N GLY A 9 -23.86 4.08 14.12
CA GLY A 9 -23.61 3.94 15.56
C GLY A 9 -23.17 2.56 16.01
N GLU A 10 -23.78 2.04 17.07
CA GLU A 10 -23.40 0.79 17.72
C GLU A 10 -23.53 -0.45 16.82
N ASP A 11 -24.56 -0.50 15.99
CA ASP A 11 -24.80 -1.65 15.10
C ASP A 11 -23.74 -1.76 14.01
N SER A 12 -23.28 -0.64 13.45
CA SER A 12 -22.17 -0.62 12.50
C SER A 12 -20.86 -1.11 13.14
N ILE A 13 -20.62 -0.77 14.41
CA ILE A 13 -19.42 -1.25 15.14
C ILE A 13 -19.53 -2.76 15.43
N LYS A 14 -20.70 -3.25 15.82
CA LYS A 14 -20.93 -4.69 16.04
C LYS A 14 -20.71 -5.48 14.75
N ASN A 15 -21.27 -5.00 13.64
CA ASN A 15 -21.07 -5.63 12.34
C ASN A 15 -19.60 -5.62 11.90
N ALA A 16 -18.92 -4.49 12.06
CA ALA A 16 -17.47 -4.38 11.75
C ALA A 16 -16.64 -5.40 12.56
N LYS A 17 -16.96 -5.64 13.83
CA LYS A 17 -16.31 -6.65 14.66
C LYS A 17 -16.58 -8.06 14.14
N LYS A 18 -17.82 -8.42 13.80
CA LYS A 18 -18.17 -9.73 13.22
C LYS A 18 -17.38 -10.01 11.95
N LEU A 19 -17.29 -9.05 11.03
CA LEU A 19 -16.52 -9.18 9.79
C LEU A 19 -15.00 -9.35 10.04
N ILE A 20 -14.46 -8.69 11.06
CA ILE A 20 -13.05 -8.85 11.42
C ILE A 20 -12.73 -10.24 11.95
N GLU A 21 -13.64 -10.91 12.64
CA GLU A 21 -13.43 -12.30 13.08
C GLU A 21 -13.29 -13.25 11.89
N ILE A 22 -14.07 -13.07 10.83
CA ILE A 22 -13.92 -13.83 9.58
C ILE A 22 -12.52 -13.60 8.99
N PHE A 23 -12.07 -12.35 8.91
CA PHE A 23 -10.75 -12.01 8.36
C PHE A 23 -9.58 -12.59 9.19
N ARG A 24 -9.75 -12.72 10.50
CA ARG A 24 -8.74 -13.36 11.37
C ARG A 24 -8.54 -14.82 11.02
N ARG A 25 -9.63 -15.57 10.77
CA ARG A 25 -9.57 -17.00 10.39
C ARG A 25 -8.86 -17.21 9.06
N GLU A 26 -9.04 -16.29 8.12
CA GLU A 26 -8.42 -16.34 6.79
C GLU A 26 -6.97 -15.82 6.75
N ASN A 27 -6.39 -15.41 7.88
CA ASN A 27 -5.09 -14.71 7.91
C ASN A 27 -5.01 -13.53 6.91
N ARG A 28 -6.13 -12.85 6.70
CA ARG A 28 -6.34 -11.89 5.61
C ARG A 28 -5.25 -10.85 5.49
N LEU A 29 -4.74 -10.29 6.60
CA LEU A 29 -3.67 -9.29 6.55
C LEU A 29 -2.37 -9.84 5.97
N ALA A 30 -2.00 -11.07 6.33
CA ALA A 30 -0.80 -11.71 5.80
C ALA A 30 -0.94 -11.98 4.30
N VAL A 31 -2.09 -12.49 3.88
CA VAL A 31 -2.41 -12.76 2.47
C VAL A 31 -2.36 -11.48 1.65
N ASP A 32 -3.02 -10.42 2.10
CA ASP A 32 -3.06 -9.13 1.40
C ASP A 32 -1.67 -8.47 1.32
N GLN A 33 -0.86 -8.60 2.37
CA GLN A 33 0.53 -8.12 2.38
C GLN A 33 1.36 -8.86 1.34
N VAL A 34 1.35 -10.18 1.36
CA VAL A 34 2.15 -11.03 0.44
C VAL A 34 1.74 -10.83 -1.01
N MET A 35 0.44 -10.68 -1.31
CA MET A 35 -0.02 -10.31 -2.66
C MET A 35 0.58 -8.99 -3.14
N GLY A 36 0.60 -7.97 -2.29
CA GLY A 36 1.16 -6.65 -2.60
C GLY A 36 2.67 -6.70 -2.84
N GLU A 37 3.42 -7.26 -1.91
CA GLU A 37 4.88 -7.36 -1.97
C GLU A 37 5.36 -8.34 -3.04
N GLY A 38 4.61 -9.43 -3.26
CA GLY A 38 4.81 -10.39 -4.33
C GLY A 38 4.37 -9.91 -5.71
N SER A 39 3.62 -8.80 -5.79
CA SER A 39 3.06 -8.22 -7.02
C SER A 39 2.21 -9.21 -7.82
N LEU A 40 1.41 -10.03 -7.14
CA LEU A 40 0.48 -10.98 -7.75
C LEU A 40 -0.82 -11.05 -6.96
N TYR A 41 -1.93 -10.65 -7.55
CA TYR A 41 -3.24 -10.78 -6.93
C TYR A 41 -3.74 -12.23 -7.08
N ALA A 42 -3.45 -13.06 -6.09
CA ALA A 42 -3.81 -14.47 -6.05
C ALA A 42 -3.96 -14.93 -4.59
N PRO A 43 -5.12 -14.69 -3.92
CA PRO A 43 -5.28 -14.96 -2.49
C PRO A 43 -4.91 -16.38 -2.07
N LYS A 44 -5.38 -17.39 -2.80
CA LYS A 44 -5.07 -18.81 -2.51
C LYS A 44 -3.59 -19.17 -2.63
N LEU A 45 -2.89 -18.53 -3.58
CA LEU A 45 -1.44 -18.74 -3.73
C LEU A 45 -0.66 -18.03 -2.63
N ALA A 46 -1.11 -16.83 -2.25
CA ALA A 46 -0.50 -16.09 -1.14
C ALA A 46 -0.68 -16.83 0.19
N GLU A 47 -1.86 -17.39 0.46
CA GLU A 47 -2.11 -18.25 1.62
C GLU A 47 -1.17 -19.46 1.64
N LEU A 48 -1.03 -20.15 0.49
CA LEU A 48 -0.11 -21.28 0.35
C LEU A 48 1.34 -20.86 0.60
N ALA A 49 1.76 -19.71 0.06
CA ALA A 49 3.11 -19.19 0.25
C ALA A 49 3.39 -18.86 1.73
N VAL A 50 2.45 -18.21 2.44
CA VAL A 50 2.57 -17.96 3.89
C VAL A 50 2.76 -19.26 4.67
N LYS A 51 1.99 -20.28 4.32
CA LYS A 51 2.10 -21.61 4.95
C LYS A 51 3.45 -22.30 4.66
N GLN A 52 3.92 -22.23 3.42
CA GLN A 52 5.21 -22.81 3.02
C GLN A 52 6.41 -22.07 3.64
N ALA A 53 6.28 -20.77 3.83
CA ALA A 53 7.27 -19.92 4.47
C ALA A 53 7.19 -19.94 6.02
N GLU A 54 6.45 -20.88 6.62
CA GLU A 54 6.32 -21.01 8.08
C GLU A 54 5.83 -19.72 8.78
N GLY A 55 5.13 -18.85 8.04
CA GLY A 55 4.63 -17.55 8.52
C GLY A 55 5.57 -16.37 8.29
N ASP A 56 6.76 -16.55 7.72
CA ASP A 56 7.64 -15.46 7.30
C ASP A 56 7.08 -14.79 6.04
N LEU A 57 6.68 -13.53 6.16
CA LEU A 57 6.01 -12.82 5.07
C LEU A 57 6.98 -12.33 3.99
N MET A 58 8.26 -12.12 4.31
CA MET A 58 9.27 -11.78 3.31
C MET A 58 9.59 -13.00 2.44
N GLU A 59 9.80 -14.17 3.05
CA GLU A 59 9.99 -15.42 2.33
C GLU A 59 8.75 -15.79 1.50
N ALA A 60 7.54 -15.63 2.04
CA ALA A 60 6.30 -15.83 1.30
C ALA A 60 6.21 -14.90 0.08
N SER A 61 6.60 -13.64 0.23
CA SER A 61 6.63 -12.67 -0.88
C SER A 61 7.68 -13.04 -1.93
N PHE A 62 8.82 -13.58 -1.51
CA PHE A 62 9.82 -14.13 -2.42
C PHE A 62 9.26 -15.32 -3.22
N LEU A 63 8.59 -16.28 -2.58
CA LEU A 63 7.96 -17.42 -3.24
C LEU A 63 6.93 -16.96 -4.29
N ILE A 64 6.10 -15.96 -3.96
CA ILE A 64 5.13 -15.40 -4.91
C ILE A 64 5.82 -14.70 -6.09
N ARG A 65 6.90 -13.94 -5.86
CA ARG A 65 7.68 -13.32 -6.96
C ARG A 65 8.32 -14.36 -7.86
N ALA A 66 8.92 -15.38 -7.26
CA ALA A 66 9.52 -16.50 -8.01
C ALA A 66 8.47 -17.20 -8.87
N TYR A 67 7.31 -17.53 -8.29
CA TYR A 67 6.22 -18.14 -9.04
C TYR A 67 5.71 -17.23 -10.16
N ARG A 68 5.48 -15.93 -9.89
CA ARG A 68 5.04 -14.96 -10.89
C ARG A 68 6.01 -14.90 -12.09
N SER A 69 7.31 -15.05 -11.86
CA SER A 69 8.32 -15.01 -12.93
C SER A 69 8.20 -16.19 -13.91
N THR A 70 7.54 -17.26 -13.50
CA THR A 70 7.27 -18.45 -14.36
C THR A 70 6.01 -18.29 -15.21
N LEU A 71 5.17 -17.30 -14.91
CA LEU A 71 3.91 -17.09 -15.62
C LEU A 71 4.13 -16.24 -16.89
N PRO A 72 3.53 -16.64 -18.03
CA PRO A 72 3.57 -15.81 -19.21
C PRO A 72 2.73 -14.54 -19.01
N ARG A 73 3.25 -13.40 -19.44
CA ARG A 73 2.46 -12.17 -19.52
C ARG A 73 1.59 -12.20 -20.76
N ILE A 74 0.29 -12.26 -20.58
CA ILE A 74 -0.69 -12.29 -21.66
C ILE A 74 -0.92 -10.89 -22.25
N GLY A 75 -0.87 -9.86 -21.43
CA GLY A 75 -1.09 -8.46 -21.83
C GLY A 75 -1.09 -7.51 -20.64
N TYR A 76 -1.52 -6.29 -20.90
CA TYR A 76 -1.75 -5.24 -19.92
C TYR A 76 -3.24 -5.00 -19.74
N SER A 77 -3.66 -4.69 -18.52
CA SER A 77 -5.02 -4.22 -18.28
C SER A 77 -5.21 -2.81 -18.83
N GLU A 78 -6.46 -2.48 -19.16
CA GLU A 78 -6.83 -1.09 -19.38
C GLU A 78 -6.71 -0.32 -18.03
N PRO A 79 -6.49 1.00 -18.08
CA PRO A 79 -6.49 1.83 -16.89
C PRO A 79 -7.78 1.67 -16.10
N ILE A 80 -7.64 1.54 -14.77
CA ILE A 80 -8.78 1.41 -13.85
C ILE A 80 -9.10 2.79 -13.30
N ASP A 81 -10.34 3.25 -13.46
CA ASP A 81 -10.85 4.42 -12.76
C ASP A 81 -11.42 3.99 -11.41
N THR A 82 -10.74 4.35 -10.32
CA THR A 82 -11.18 4.01 -8.97
C THR A 82 -12.47 4.73 -8.53
N ARG A 83 -12.99 5.68 -9.32
CA ARG A 83 -14.35 6.23 -9.13
C ARG A 83 -15.42 5.17 -9.36
N ASP A 84 -15.10 4.12 -10.13
CA ASP A 84 -15.98 2.98 -10.40
C ASP A 84 -15.86 1.85 -9.37
N MET A 85 -15.13 2.07 -8.28
CA MET A 85 -14.93 1.08 -7.21
C MET A 85 -16.26 0.74 -6.52
N PHE A 86 -16.54 -0.54 -6.35
CA PHE A 86 -17.56 -1.01 -5.43
C PHE A 86 -17.04 -0.91 -4.01
N VAL A 87 -17.43 0.16 -3.32
CA VAL A 87 -16.86 0.54 -2.03
C VAL A 87 -17.50 -0.25 -0.88
N ILE A 88 -16.68 -0.96 -0.10
CA ILE A 88 -17.12 -1.69 1.11
C ILE A 88 -16.67 -1.01 2.41
N ARG A 89 -15.68 -0.11 2.34
CA ARG A 89 -15.24 0.75 3.43
C ARG A 89 -14.83 2.11 2.88
N ARG A 90 -15.23 3.20 3.55
CA ARG A 90 -14.92 4.56 3.15
C ARG A 90 -14.89 5.48 4.36
N ILE A 91 -13.74 6.06 4.64
CA ILE A 91 -13.54 6.99 5.76
C ILE A 91 -12.74 8.21 5.34
N SER A 92 -12.96 9.32 6.03
CA SER A 92 -12.17 10.54 5.94
C SER A 92 -11.77 11.00 7.33
N SER A 93 -10.53 11.44 7.51
CA SER A 93 -10.08 12.11 8.72
C SER A 93 -10.10 13.64 8.61
N THR A 94 -10.22 14.15 7.39
CA THR A 94 -10.22 15.58 7.10
C THR A 94 -11.62 16.19 7.23
N PHE A 95 -12.64 15.47 6.75
CA PHE A 95 -14.01 15.97 6.74
C PHE A 95 -14.95 15.00 7.47
N LYS A 96 -15.80 15.54 8.33
CA LYS A 96 -16.85 14.79 9.01
C LYS A 96 -17.91 14.31 8.04
N ASP A 97 -18.35 15.20 7.18
CA ASP A 97 -19.39 14.94 6.19
C ASP A 97 -18.75 14.99 4.79
N ILE A 98 -18.86 13.87 4.05
CA ILE A 98 -18.36 13.71 2.69
C ILE A 98 -19.48 13.29 1.75
N PRO A 99 -19.40 13.60 0.46
CA PRO A 99 -20.41 13.19 -0.51
C PRO A 99 -20.68 11.68 -0.43
N GLY A 100 -21.95 11.29 -0.23
CA GLY A 100 -22.34 9.88 -0.06
C GLY A 100 -22.11 9.27 1.31
N GLY A 101 -21.49 10.00 2.23
CA GLY A 101 -21.25 9.58 3.61
C GLY A 101 -20.05 8.65 3.78
N GLN A 102 -19.79 8.29 5.02
CA GLN A 102 -18.75 7.34 5.41
C GLN A 102 -19.34 5.94 5.59
N ILE A 103 -18.57 4.91 5.25
CA ILE A 103 -18.93 3.48 5.39
C ILE A 103 -17.88 2.83 6.28
N LEU A 104 -18.27 2.33 7.45
CA LEU A 104 -17.32 1.76 8.40
C LEU A 104 -16.68 0.48 7.86
N GLY A 105 -17.48 -0.46 7.35
CA GLY A 105 -17.00 -1.74 6.85
C GLY A 105 -16.27 -2.57 7.91
N ALA A 106 -15.56 -3.58 7.50
CA ALA A 106 -14.71 -4.38 8.38
C ALA A 106 -13.50 -3.57 8.83
N THR A 107 -13.29 -3.42 10.14
CA THR A 107 -12.17 -2.67 10.71
C THR A 107 -11.78 -3.14 12.11
N ARG A 108 -10.49 -3.03 12.42
CA ARG A 108 -9.94 -3.27 13.76
C ARG A 108 -9.90 -2.00 14.63
N ASP A 109 -10.31 -0.86 14.11
CA ASP A 109 -10.13 0.43 14.77
C ASP A 109 -10.90 0.54 16.08
N TYR A 110 -11.99 -0.21 16.20
CA TYR A 110 -12.86 -0.23 17.37
C TYR A 110 -12.71 -1.52 18.22
N THR A 111 -11.69 -2.33 17.99
CA THR A 111 -11.36 -3.49 18.79
C THR A 111 -10.36 -3.13 19.88
N GLN A 112 -10.41 -3.80 21.03
CA GLN A 112 -9.47 -3.58 22.12
C GLN A 112 -8.08 -4.16 21.83
N ARG A 113 -7.95 -5.08 20.85
CA ARG A 113 -6.71 -5.77 20.46
C ARG A 113 -6.04 -6.50 21.63
N LEU A 114 -6.85 -7.17 22.45
CA LEU A 114 -6.38 -8.03 23.51
C LEU A 114 -6.08 -9.43 22.97
N LEU A 115 -5.20 -10.15 23.66
CA LEU A 115 -5.00 -11.58 23.39
C LEU A 115 -6.25 -12.34 23.79
N GLU A 116 -6.73 -13.18 22.90
CA GLU A 116 -7.85 -14.08 23.11
C GLU A 116 -7.28 -15.47 23.34
N PHE A 117 -7.41 -15.99 24.57
CA PHE A 117 -6.84 -17.27 24.96
C PHE A 117 -7.73 -18.45 24.57
N GLU A 118 -9.00 -18.19 24.34
CA GLU A 118 -9.97 -19.16 23.84
C GLU A 118 -10.39 -18.73 22.45
N PRO A 119 -10.28 -19.59 21.42
CA PRO A 119 -10.84 -19.28 20.12
C PRO A 119 -12.34 -19.04 20.29
N SER A 120 -12.86 -17.94 19.77
CA SER A 120 -14.30 -17.72 19.74
C SER A 120 -14.96 -18.93 19.09
N GLU A 121 -15.99 -19.49 19.77
CA GLU A 121 -16.81 -20.57 19.24
C GLU A 121 -17.21 -20.23 17.81
N GLU A 122 -17.30 -21.25 16.95
CA GLU A 122 -17.57 -21.12 15.54
C GLU A 122 -18.76 -20.17 15.34
N VAL A 123 -18.48 -18.98 14.84
CA VAL A 123 -19.52 -18.20 14.18
C VAL A 123 -19.87 -19.04 12.96
N GLU A 124 -21.01 -19.73 13.01
CA GLU A 124 -21.54 -20.40 11.83
C GLU A 124 -21.48 -19.39 10.70
N ASP A 125 -20.83 -19.77 9.64
CA ASP A 125 -20.85 -19.07 8.38
C ASP A 125 -22.29 -19.20 7.86
N GLU A 126 -23.17 -18.37 8.42
CA GLU A 126 -24.44 -18.10 7.78
C GLU A 126 -24.03 -17.44 6.48
N GLY A 127 -23.87 -18.31 5.46
CA GLY A 127 -23.41 -17.96 4.14
C GLY A 127 -23.98 -16.61 3.79
N GLU A 128 -23.09 -15.67 3.43
CA GLU A 128 -23.55 -14.39 2.90
C GLU A 128 -24.68 -14.72 1.93
N GLU A 129 -25.92 -14.56 2.36
CA GLU A 129 -26.97 -14.35 1.41
C GLU A 129 -26.44 -13.21 0.55
N SER A 130 -26.02 -13.57 -0.62
CA SER A 130 -25.70 -12.61 -1.67
C SER A 130 -26.93 -11.70 -1.71
N SER A 131 -26.87 -10.60 -0.96
CA SER A 131 -27.80 -9.52 -1.15
C SER A 131 -27.74 -9.27 -2.64
N ASP A 132 -28.86 -9.41 -3.29
CA ASP A 132 -29.03 -9.24 -4.73
C ASP A 132 -28.14 -8.08 -5.20
N ALA A 133 -26.98 -8.42 -5.73
CA ALA A 133 -25.97 -7.47 -6.17
C ALA A 133 -26.37 -6.90 -7.54
N SER A 134 -27.66 -6.53 -7.67
CA SER A 134 -28.18 -5.96 -8.90
C SER A 134 -28.00 -4.45 -9.02
N GLU A 135 -27.67 -3.76 -7.91
CA GLU A 135 -27.40 -2.34 -7.97
C GLU A 135 -26.03 -2.01 -7.37
N TYR A 136 -25.08 -1.65 -8.23
CA TYR A 136 -23.86 -0.96 -7.79
C TYR A 136 -24.28 0.26 -6.97
N PRO A 137 -23.67 0.46 -5.77
CA PRO A 137 -23.99 1.63 -4.98
C PRO A 137 -23.75 2.89 -5.83
N PRO A 138 -24.53 3.95 -5.60
CA PRO A 138 -24.39 5.18 -6.35
C PRO A 138 -22.94 5.66 -6.33
N LYS A 139 -22.43 6.10 -7.47
CA LYS A 139 -21.08 6.68 -7.57
C LYS A 139 -21.04 7.95 -6.72
N PHE A 140 -20.08 8.01 -5.83
CA PHE A 140 -19.85 9.19 -5.00
C PHE A 140 -18.66 9.96 -5.52
N GLU A 141 -18.76 11.28 -5.46
CA GLU A 141 -17.64 12.14 -5.77
C GLU A 141 -16.56 11.97 -4.69
N LYS A 142 -15.30 11.87 -5.11
CA LYS A 142 -14.16 11.78 -4.19
C LYS A 142 -13.94 13.12 -3.47
N VAL A 143 -13.49 13.04 -2.23
CA VAL A 143 -13.15 14.24 -1.44
C VAL A 143 -12.13 15.11 -2.16
N VAL A 144 -11.11 14.51 -2.77
CA VAL A 144 -10.09 15.23 -3.54
C VAL A 144 -10.68 15.92 -4.78
N ASP A 145 -11.68 15.35 -5.42
CA ASP A 145 -12.34 15.99 -6.57
C ASP A 145 -13.15 17.22 -6.14
N VAL A 146 -13.81 17.16 -4.97
CA VAL A 146 -14.48 18.33 -4.38
C VAL A 146 -13.47 19.43 -4.07
N MET A 147 -12.39 19.11 -3.37
CA MET A 147 -11.33 20.07 -3.03
C MET A 147 -10.67 20.69 -4.28
N ARG A 148 -10.55 19.91 -5.37
CA ARG A 148 -10.01 20.43 -6.64
C ARG A 148 -10.95 21.43 -7.29
N LYS A 149 -12.26 21.20 -7.24
CA LYS A 149 -13.28 22.18 -7.72
C LYS A 149 -13.25 23.47 -6.93
N ASP A 150 -12.95 23.38 -5.63
CA ASP A 150 -12.80 24.53 -4.76
C ASP A 150 -11.44 25.24 -4.93
N GLY A 151 -10.58 24.75 -5.84
CA GLY A 151 -9.27 25.34 -6.11
C GLY A 151 -8.21 25.10 -5.04
N LEU A 152 -8.46 24.21 -4.07
CA LEU A 152 -7.59 23.96 -2.92
C LEU A 152 -6.45 22.97 -3.22
N ILE A 153 -6.54 22.22 -4.30
CA ILE A 153 -5.55 21.22 -4.70
C ILE A 153 -4.89 21.62 -6.00
N ALA A 154 -3.58 21.49 -6.06
CA ALA A 154 -2.82 21.68 -7.30
C ALA A 154 -3.23 20.63 -8.34
N ASP A 155 -3.34 21.07 -9.58
CA ASP A 155 -3.51 20.15 -10.70
C ASP A 155 -2.24 19.30 -10.86
N PRO A 156 -2.37 18.04 -11.35
CA PRO A 156 -1.21 17.23 -11.63
C PRO A 156 -0.27 17.97 -12.60
N SER A 157 0.97 18.16 -12.19
CA SER A 157 1.96 18.85 -13.03
C SER A 157 2.47 17.97 -14.17
N GLU A 158 2.21 16.68 -14.11
CA GLU A 158 2.69 15.69 -15.09
C GLU A 158 1.58 15.38 -16.10
N LYS A 159 1.94 15.44 -17.38
CA LYS A 159 1.07 14.93 -18.45
C LYS A 159 0.93 13.42 -18.33
N PRO A 160 -0.22 12.84 -18.74
CA PRO A 160 -0.35 11.40 -18.81
C PRO A 160 0.74 10.83 -19.73
N GLU A 161 1.68 10.11 -19.15
CA GLU A 161 2.72 9.38 -19.87
C GLU A 161 2.38 7.89 -19.86
N GLU A 162 3.01 7.14 -20.78
CA GLU A 162 2.92 5.68 -20.73
C GLU A 162 3.54 5.21 -19.39
N PRO A 163 2.83 4.35 -18.63
CA PRO A 163 3.33 3.92 -17.33
C PRO A 163 4.67 3.18 -17.46
N PHE A 164 5.63 3.57 -16.61
CA PHE A 164 6.89 2.84 -16.47
C PHE A 164 6.63 1.39 -16.04
N ASP A 165 7.44 0.43 -16.50
CA ASP A 165 7.33 -0.97 -16.07
C ASP A 165 8.58 -1.41 -15.29
N ILE A 166 8.54 -1.33 -13.97
CA ILE A 166 9.65 -1.73 -13.08
C ILE A 166 10.04 -3.20 -13.17
N THR A 167 9.27 -4.02 -13.88
CA THR A 167 9.60 -5.44 -14.11
C THR A 167 10.46 -5.66 -15.35
N ARG A 168 10.65 -4.63 -16.18
CA ARG A 168 11.41 -4.68 -17.42
C ARG A 168 12.56 -3.69 -17.45
N ASP A 169 12.33 -2.51 -16.90
CA ASP A 169 13.27 -1.40 -16.96
C ASP A 169 13.88 -1.16 -15.57
N SER A 170 15.18 -0.92 -15.56
CA SER A 170 15.90 -0.59 -14.33
C SER A 170 15.55 0.82 -13.86
N LEU A 171 15.47 1.00 -12.54
CA LEU A 171 15.20 2.29 -11.93
C LEU A 171 16.34 3.27 -12.22
N GLN A 172 16.01 4.46 -12.72
CA GLN A 172 16.94 5.57 -12.95
C GLN A 172 16.40 6.82 -12.27
N PHE A 173 17.16 7.37 -11.34
CA PHE A 173 16.75 8.55 -10.57
C PHE A 173 17.05 9.86 -11.32
N PRO A 174 16.14 10.87 -11.21
CA PRO A 174 14.86 10.82 -10.48
C PRO A 174 13.80 9.96 -11.19
N LEU A 175 13.05 9.20 -10.41
CA LEU A 175 12.02 8.30 -10.93
C LEU A 175 10.78 9.05 -11.40
N PRO A 176 10.18 8.67 -12.55
CA PRO A 176 8.84 9.13 -12.89
C PRO A 176 7.82 8.63 -11.85
N ARG A 177 6.72 9.36 -11.66
CA ARG A 177 5.74 9.03 -10.62
C ARG A 177 5.17 7.62 -10.77
N SER A 178 4.94 7.16 -12.00
CA SER A 178 4.45 5.81 -12.26
C SER A 178 5.41 4.73 -11.77
N ALA A 179 6.73 4.93 -11.87
CA ALA A 179 7.74 4.02 -11.31
C ALA A 179 7.75 4.07 -9.79
N ARG A 180 7.70 5.29 -9.19
CA ARG A 180 7.61 5.46 -7.73
C ARG A 180 6.41 4.72 -7.15
N LEU A 181 5.22 4.91 -7.70
CA LEU A 181 4.00 4.25 -7.23
C LEU A 181 4.07 2.72 -7.36
N GLN A 182 4.63 2.19 -8.45
CA GLN A 182 4.82 0.75 -8.60
C GLN A 182 5.82 0.18 -7.58
N ALA A 183 6.94 0.87 -7.35
CA ALA A 183 7.92 0.45 -6.36
C ALA A 183 7.34 0.49 -4.94
N LEU A 184 6.60 1.55 -4.57
CA LEU A 184 5.90 1.65 -3.30
C LEU A 184 4.85 0.54 -3.14
N ALA A 185 4.07 0.24 -4.18
CA ALA A 185 3.07 -0.84 -4.11
C ALA A 185 3.72 -2.21 -3.82
N ARG A 186 4.96 -2.42 -4.30
CA ARG A 186 5.76 -3.63 -4.06
C ARG A 186 6.59 -3.56 -2.77
N GLY A 187 6.75 -2.39 -2.17
CA GLY A 187 7.55 -2.18 -0.97
C GLY A 187 7.08 -3.00 0.22
N GLU A 188 8.01 -3.35 1.11
CA GLU A 188 7.73 -4.09 2.34
C GLU A 188 7.00 -3.19 3.33
N ASN A 189 5.96 -3.74 3.97
CA ASN A 189 5.06 -2.99 4.85
C ASN A 189 5.77 -2.32 6.03
N GLY A 190 6.70 -3.01 6.67
CA GLY A 190 7.41 -2.51 7.85
C GLY A 190 8.41 -1.42 7.50
N ALA A 191 9.17 -1.59 6.42
CA ALA A 191 10.10 -0.58 5.90
C ALA A 191 9.36 0.71 5.50
N MET A 192 8.27 0.57 4.75
CA MET A 192 7.44 1.72 4.36
C MET A 192 6.83 2.42 5.56
N LEU A 193 6.33 1.65 6.54
CA LEU A 193 5.78 2.20 7.77
C LEU A 193 6.83 2.98 8.57
N ALA A 194 8.04 2.44 8.70
CA ALA A 194 9.13 3.09 9.43
C ALA A 194 9.56 4.41 8.77
N LEU A 195 9.69 4.42 7.45
CA LEU A 195 10.02 5.63 6.68
C LEU A 195 8.91 6.68 6.73
N ALA A 196 7.65 6.27 6.55
CA ALA A 196 6.50 7.16 6.69
C ALA A 196 6.40 7.73 8.10
N TYR A 197 6.62 6.90 9.13
CA TYR A 197 6.66 7.35 10.53
C TYR A 197 7.78 8.37 10.78
N SER A 198 8.97 8.17 10.20
CA SER A 198 10.08 9.11 10.35
C SER A 198 9.75 10.50 9.78
N SER A 199 8.96 10.56 8.70
CA SER A 199 8.47 11.83 8.13
C SER A 199 7.52 12.58 9.07
N LEU A 200 6.79 11.84 9.93
CA LEU A 200 5.81 12.42 10.85
C LEU A 200 6.43 12.81 12.20
N ARG A 201 7.49 12.11 12.61
CA ARG A 201 8.04 12.19 13.96
C ARG A 201 9.45 12.77 13.98
N GLY A 202 9.57 14.05 13.69
CA GLY A 202 10.72 14.85 14.07
C GLY A 202 11.82 15.04 13.03
N TYR A 203 11.74 14.37 11.87
CA TYR A 203 12.74 14.50 10.80
C TYR A 203 12.17 14.98 9.46
N GLY A 204 10.86 14.93 9.28
CA GLY A 204 10.19 15.36 8.06
C GLY A 204 9.53 16.73 8.20
N SER A 205 9.30 17.35 7.06
CA SER A 205 8.65 18.66 6.94
C SER A 205 7.15 18.56 6.62
N VAL A 206 6.62 17.35 6.48
CA VAL A 206 5.26 17.08 5.97
C VAL A 206 4.38 16.48 7.05
N HIS A 207 3.18 17.05 7.26
CA HIS A 207 2.14 16.43 8.08
C HIS A 207 0.96 16.05 7.19
N PRO A 208 0.75 14.76 6.91
CA PRO A 208 -0.39 14.32 6.11
C PRO A 208 -1.67 14.25 6.92
N THR A 209 -2.79 14.47 6.23
CA THR A 209 -4.14 14.20 6.72
C THR A 209 -4.87 13.39 5.67
N ILE A 210 -5.60 12.36 6.07
CA ILE A 210 -6.29 11.48 5.13
C ILE A 210 -7.54 12.17 4.59
N ALA A 211 -7.51 12.58 3.33
CA ALA A 211 -8.67 13.09 2.64
C ALA A 211 -9.72 11.99 2.52
N GLU A 212 -9.31 10.84 2.01
CA GLU A 212 -10.17 9.69 1.84
C GLU A 212 -9.36 8.38 1.86
N LEU A 213 -9.85 7.39 2.60
CA LEU A 213 -9.39 6.01 2.56
C LEU A 213 -10.57 5.14 2.13
N ARG A 214 -10.38 4.37 1.07
CA ARG A 214 -11.41 3.49 0.52
C ARG A 214 -10.89 2.07 0.36
N VAL A 215 -11.76 1.11 0.66
CA VAL A 215 -11.56 -0.31 0.35
C VAL A 215 -12.70 -0.77 -0.52
N GLY A 216 -12.42 -1.48 -1.58
CA GLY A 216 -13.48 -1.96 -2.46
C GLY A 216 -12.95 -2.75 -3.66
N TYR A 217 -13.88 -3.26 -4.43
CA TYR A 217 -13.60 -4.06 -5.61
C TYR A 217 -13.55 -3.16 -6.86
N VAL A 218 -12.54 -3.39 -7.68
CA VAL A 218 -12.40 -2.73 -8.99
C VAL A 218 -12.36 -3.76 -10.10
N LYS A 219 -13.05 -3.47 -11.21
CA LYS A 219 -13.07 -4.34 -12.39
C LYS A 219 -11.79 -4.23 -13.16
N VAL A 220 -11.19 -5.36 -13.48
CA VAL A 220 -10.04 -5.45 -14.37
C VAL A 220 -10.52 -5.75 -15.77
N LYS A 221 -10.16 -4.90 -16.73
CA LYS A 221 -10.52 -5.02 -18.12
C LYS A 221 -9.28 -5.17 -19.00
N ILE A 222 -9.41 -5.89 -20.07
CA ILE A 222 -8.40 -6.01 -21.13
C ILE A 222 -9.05 -5.76 -22.49
N LYS A 223 -8.25 -5.36 -23.49
CA LYS A 223 -8.69 -5.41 -24.88
C LYS A 223 -8.64 -6.84 -25.40
N HIS A 224 -9.78 -7.33 -25.82
CA HIS A 224 -9.86 -8.65 -26.44
C HIS A 224 -8.93 -8.73 -27.66
N PRO A 225 -8.05 -9.75 -27.77
CA PRO A 225 -6.96 -9.77 -28.76
C PRO A 225 -7.46 -9.68 -30.20
N TYR A 226 -8.63 -10.25 -30.49
CA TYR A 226 -9.20 -10.25 -31.84
C TYR A 226 -10.20 -9.12 -32.08
N THR A 227 -11.19 -8.96 -31.21
CA THR A 227 -12.28 -7.98 -31.41
C THR A 227 -11.92 -6.55 -31.01
N LYS A 228 -10.80 -6.37 -30.29
CA LYS A 228 -10.34 -5.08 -29.72
C LYS A 228 -11.33 -4.41 -28.76
N LYS A 229 -12.43 -5.07 -28.43
CA LYS A 229 -13.40 -4.57 -27.44
C LYS A 229 -12.89 -4.81 -26.03
N GLU A 230 -13.24 -3.90 -25.12
CA GLU A 230 -12.99 -4.10 -23.70
C GLU A 230 -13.80 -5.28 -23.14
N VAL A 231 -13.13 -6.15 -22.39
CA VAL A 231 -13.73 -7.30 -21.73
C VAL A 231 -13.27 -7.31 -20.28
N SER A 232 -14.20 -7.43 -19.35
CA SER A 232 -13.88 -7.65 -17.93
C SER A 232 -13.37 -9.07 -17.75
N ILE A 233 -12.23 -9.21 -17.06
CA ILE A 233 -11.62 -10.51 -16.73
C ILE A 233 -11.74 -10.87 -15.26
N GLY A 234 -12.34 -10.00 -14.45
CA GLY A 234 -12.57 -10.21 -13.03
C GLY A 234 -12.54 -8.92 -12.24
N GLU A 235 -12.61 -9.08 -10.94
CA GLU A 235 -12.52 -8.00 -9.96
C GLU A 235 -11.41 -8.27 -8.96
N ILE A 236 -10.76 -7.22 -8.49
CA ILE A 236 -9.74 -7.29 -7.45
C ILE A 236 -10.13 -6.37 -6.29
N LEU A 237 -9.88 -6.83 -5.08
CA LEU A 237 -10.00 -6.00 -3.90
C LEU A 237 -8.77 -5.11 -3.77
N VAL A 238 -8.99 -3.83 -3.55
CA VAL A 238 -7.91 -2.85 -3.36
C VAL A 238 -8.21 -1.90 -2.21
N THR A 239 -7.15 -1.36 -1.63
CA THR A 239 -7.22 -0.23 -0.69
C THR A 239 -6.59 0.98 -1.35
N GLU A 240 -7.34 2.07 -1.41
CA GLU A 240 -6.90 3.36 -1.92
C GLU A 240 -6.84 4.39 -0.79
N CYS A 241 -5.78 5.18 -0.79
CA CYS A 241 -5.59 6.30 0.15
C CYS A 241 -5.18 7.57 -0.62
N GLU A 242 -5.90 8.65 -0.38
CA GLU A 242 -5.55 9.99 -0.82
C GLU A 242 -5.22 10.83 0.41
N GLY A 243 -3.94 11.21 0.54
CA GLY A 243 -3.43 12.00 1.66
C GLY A 243 -3.21 13.45 1.25
N ILE A 244 -3.80 14.38 2.00
CA ILE A 244 -3.50 15.81 1.88
C ILE A 244 -2.19 16.06 2.62
N LEU A 245 -1.24 16.65 1.93
CA LEU A 245 0.07 16.97 2.47
C LEU A 245 0.16 18.48 2.71
N SER A 246 0.40 18.84 3.97
CA SER A 246 0.71 20.21 4.35
C SER A 246 2.13 20.28 4.91
N GLY A 247 2.86 21.34 4.63
CA GLY A 247 4.18 21.55 5.23
C GLY A 247 4.09 21.72 6.74
N VAL A 248 5.06 21.21 7.49
CA VAL A 248 5.16 21.45 8.93
C VAL A 248 5.38 22.95 9.17
N GLY A 249 4.46 23.58 9.90
CA GLY A 249 4.50 25.01 10.20
C GLY A 249 3.63 25.87 9.28
N VAL A 250 3.01 25.32 8.25
CA VAL A 250 2.02 26.05 7.45
C VAL A 250 0.68 25.98 8.18
N THR A 251 0.43 26.95 9.03
CA THR A 251 -0.86 27.13 9.73
C THR A 251 -1.89 27.88 8.88
N THR A 252 -1.43 28.56 7.84
CA THR A 252 -2.27 29.28 6.87
C THR A 252 -1.64 29.15 5.50
N LEU A 253 -2.41 28.64 4.52
CA LEU A 253 -2.03 28.73 3.12
C LEU A 253 -2.15 30.20 2.67
N SER A 254 -1.18 30.71 1.92
CA SER A 254 -1.35 31.96 1.18
C SER A 254 -2.40 31.75 0.07
N GLU A 255 -2.99 32.84 -0.46
CA GLU A 255 -4.04 32.74 -1.49
C GLU A 255 -3.60 31.93 -2.73
N ASP A 256 -2.30 31.84 -2.99
CA ASP A 256 -1.72 31.11 -4.12
C ASP A 256 -1.20 29.69 -3.76
N GLU A 257 -1.17 29.33 -2.49
CA GLU A 257 -0.70 27.99 -2.05
C GLU A 257 -1.81 26.95 -2.11
N LYS A 258 -1.51 25.83 -2.74
CA LYS A 258 -2.42 24.68 -2.86
C LYS A 258 -1.85 23.47 -2.14
N PHE A 259 -2.74 22.63 -1.62
CA PHE A 259 -2.33 21.36 -1.04
C PHE A 259 -1.79 20.43 -2.11
N SER A 260 -0.76 19.69 -1.78
CA SER A 260 -0.32 18.53 -2.58
C SER A 260 -1.00 17.26 -2.09
N ILE A 261 -1.14 16.30 -2.99
CA ILE A 261 -1.79 15.02 -2.71
C ILE A 261 -0.79 13.89 -2.88
N GLY A 262 -0.62 13.10 -1.81
CA GLY A 262 0.02 11.81 -1.88
C GLY A 262 -1.01 10.71 -2.14
N TYR A 263 -0.61 9.68 -2.88
CA TYR A 263 -1.49 8.62 -3.35
C TYR A 263 -0.96 7.24 -2.98
N GLY A 264 -1.86 6.38 -2.51
CA GLY A 264 -1.57 4.98 -2.24
C GLY A 264 -2.67 4.08 -2.81
N LEU A 265 -2.26 3.01 -3.52
CA LEU A 265 -3.15 1.97 -4.02
C LEU A 265 -2.46 0.62 -3.88
N VAL A 266 -3.08 -0.30 -3.15
CA VAL A 266 -2.52 -1.60 -2.83
C VAL A 266 -3.55 -2.71 -2.94
N PHE A 267 -3.11 -3.94 -3.17
CA PHE A 267 -3.98 -5.11 -3.19
C PHE A 267 -4.54 -5.43 -1.79
N GLY A 268 -5.78 -5.92 -1.78
CA GLY A 268 -6.46 -6.35 -0.58
C GLY A 268 -6.88 -5.20 0.34
N GLN A 269 -7.20 -5.53 1.60
CA GLN A 269 -7.47 -4.56 2.66
C GLN A 269 -6.20 -4.30 3.48
N ASN A 270 -5.31 -3.47 2.97
CA ASN A 270 -4.05 -3.11 3.61
C ASN A 270 -3.94 -1.59 3.82
N GLU A 271 -4.76 -1.07 4.75
CA GLU A 271 -4.87 0.36 5.03
C GLU A 271 -3.55 0.98 5.46
N ARG A 272 -2.80 0.28 6.32
CA ARG A 272 -1.49 0.74 6.81
C ARG A 272 -0.51 0.97 5.67
N LYS A 273 -0.43 0.04 4.73
CA LYS A 273 0.42 0.18 3.55
C LYS A 273 -0.05 1.31 2.63
N ALA A 274 -1.35 1.39 2.36
CA ALA A 274 -1.92 2.45 1.51
C ALA A 274 -1.64 3.85 2.07
N ILE A 275 -1.76 4.03 3.40
CA ILE A 275 -1.42 5.29 4.09
C ILE A 275 0.08 5.57 4.00
N SER A 276 0.94 4.59 4.31
CA SER A 276 2.39 4.75 4.22
C SER A 276 2.82 5.10 2.79
N MET A 277 2.22 4.44 1.80
CA MET A 277 2.44 4.72 0.38
C MET A 277 2.07 6.16 0.01
N ALA A 278 0.89 6.64 0.47
CA ALA A 278 0.47 8.02 0.20
C ALA A 278 1.42 9.06 0.83
N ILE A 279 1.92 8.79 2.03
CA ILE A 279 2.93 9.65 2.68
C ILE A 279 4.21 9.68 1.85
N LEU A 280 4.74 8.51 1.49
CA LEU A 280 6.01 8.40 0.76
C LEU A 280 5.91 8.89 -0.69
N ASP A 281 4.77 8.73 -1.37
CA ASP A 281 4.55 9.34 -2.69
C ASP A 281 4.68 10.87 -2.60
N GLY A 282 4.14 11.46 -1.54
CA GLY A 282 4.25 12.91 -1.33
C GLY A 282 5.64 13.38 -0.92
N THR A 283 6.27 12.70 0.06
CA THR A 283 7.59 13.10 0.58
C THR A 283 8.69 12.94 -0.47
N THR A 284 8.67 11.87 -1.26
CA THR A 284 9.65 11.64 -2.34
C THR A 284 9.45 12.55 -3.57
N ASN A 285 8.41 13.39 -3.57
CA ASN A 285 8.21 14.42 -4.61
C ASN A 285 8.82 15.79 -4.23
N ILE A 286 9.44 15.91 -3.07
CA ILE A 286 10.09 17.13 -2.61
C ILE A 286 11.37 17.38 -3.43
N LYS A 287 11.51 18.60 -3.97
CA LYS A 287 12.66 18.94 -4.84
C LYS A 287 13.98 19.00 -4.09
N GLU A 288 13.96 19.43 -2.84
CA GLU A 288 15.14 19.59 -1.99
C GLU A 288 14.97 18.71 -0.73
N PRO A 289 15.32 17.43 -0.80
CA PRO A 289 15.16 16.51 0.33
C PRO A 289 16.06 16.93 1.51
N LYS A 290 15.48 16.98 2.70
CA LYS A 290 16.17 17.30 3.95
C LYS A 290 16.23 16.11 4.92
N ALA A 291 15.44 15.10 4.65
CA ALA A 291 15.35 13.88 5.46
C ALA A 291 15.46 12.64 4.57
N PRO A 292 15.91 11.50 5.11
CA PRO A 292 16.03 10.25 4.34
C PRO A 292 14.73 9.80 3.67
N SER A 293 13.57 10.03 4.31
CA SER A 293 12.26 9.70 3.75
C SER A 293 11.79 10.62 2.60
N GLU A 294 12.55 11.68 2.31
CA GLU A 294 12.33 12.60 1.20
C GLU A 294 13.28 12.31 0.03
N ASP A 295 14.35 11.55 0.28
CA ASP A 295 15.35 11.17 -0.72
C ASP A 295 14.89 9.93 -1.49
N GLN A 296 14.71 10.08 -2.81
CA GLN A 296 14.23 8.98 -3.66
C GLN A 296 15.19 7.79 -3.66
N GLU A 297 16.49 8.01 -3.79
CA GLU A 297 17.46 6.92 -3.83
C GLU A 297 17.43 6.14 -2.51
N PHE A 298 17.44 6.88 -1.39
CA PHE A 298 17.37 6.24 -0.08
C PHE A 298 16.08 5.42 0.07
N VAL A 299 14.91 6.00 -0.21
CA VAL A 299 13.63 5.31 -0.04
C VAL A 299 13.54 4.08 -0.93
N PHE A 300 13.77 4.23 -2.24
CA PHE A 300 13.51 3.16 -3.20
C PHE A 300 14.56 2.04 -3.19
N TYR A 301 15.75 2.28 -2.64
CA TYR A 301 16.71 1.21 -2.36
C TYR A 301 16.45 0.45 -1.06
N HIS A 302 15.62 0.95 -0.15
CA HIS A 302 15.45 0.34 1.17
C HIS A 302 14.02 -0.16 1.47
N ILE A 303 13.07 -0.02 0.54
CA ILE A 303 11.69 -0.48 0.77
C ILE A 303 11.41 -1.89 0.24
N ASP A 304 12.28 -2.49 -0.57
CA ASP A 304 12.06 -3.84 -1.08
C ASP A 304 12.57 -4.89 -0.07
N GLY A 305 11.64 -5.52 0.67
CA GLY A 305 12.00 -6.50 1.69
C GLY A 305 12.64 -7.76 1.13
N VAL A 306 12.26 -8.19 -0.08
CA VAL A 306 12.87 -9.37 -0.72
C VAL A 306 14.33 -9.10 -1.10
N ASP A 307 14.62 -7.93 -1.65
CA ASP A 307 15.97 -7.53 -1.97
C ASP A 307 16.81 -7.36 -0.70
N ALA A 308 16.25 -6.74 0.34
CA ALA A 308 16.90 -6.56 1.64
C ALA A 308 17.22 -7.90 2.30
N MET A 309 16.26 -8.82 2.34
CA MET A 309 16.43 -10.17 2.88
C MET A 309 17.55 -10.91 2.14
N GLY A 310 17.49 -10.95 0.82
CA GLY A 310 18.50 -11.64 0.00
C GLY A 310 19.90 -11.05 0.18
N PHE A 311 20.01 -9.72 0.28
CA PHE A 311 21.30 -9.05 0.50
C PHE A 311 21.87 -9.33 1.90
N VAL A 312 21.05 -9.32 2.95
CA VAL A 312 21.52 -9.58 4.31
C VAL A 312 21.87 -11.07 4.47
N GLU A 313 21.03 -11.95 3.97
CA GLU A 313 21.22 -13.38 4.12
C GLU A 313 22.41 -13.94 3.34
N HIS A 314 22.79 -13.31 2.21
CA HIS A 314 23.99 -13.77 1.48
C HIS A 314 25.26 -13.69 2.33
N LEU A 315 25.31 -12.84 3.37
CA LEU A 315 26.47 -12.69 4.26
C LEU A 315 26.75 -13.97 5.07
N LYS A 316 25.78 -14.86 5.25
CA LYS A 316 25.97 -16.17 5.87
C LYS A 316 26.66 -17.20 4.94
N LEU A 317 26.71 -16.91 3.65
CA LEU A 317 27.35 -17.78 2.68
C LEU A 317 28.89 -17.68 2.77
N PRO A 318 29.64 -18.68 2.26
CA PRO A 318 31.10 -18.70 2.36
C PRO A 318 31.79 -17.48 1.73
N HIS A 319 32.48 -16.70 2.55
CA HIS A 319 33.28 -15.54 2.13
C HIS A 319 34.77 -15.74 2.48
N TYR A 320 35.23 -16.98 2.50
CA TYR A 320 36.58 -17.35 2.96
C TYR A 320 37.69 -16.59 2.25
N VAL A 321 37.64 -16.46 0.93
CA VAL A 321 38.68 -15.84 0.14
C VAL A 321 38.80 -14.34 0.48
N THR A 322 37.67 -13.65 0.55
CA THR A 322 37.64 -12.22 0.86
C THR A 322 38.13 -11.95 2.26
N PHE A 323 37.66 -12.74 3.25
CA PHE A 323 38.06 -12.60 4.64
C PHE A 323 39.56 -12.94 4.83
N GLN A 324 40.07 -14.01 4.20
CA GLN A 324 41.46 -14.40 4.28
C GLN A 324 42.38 -13.26 3.79
N SER A 325 42.06 -12.65 2.64
CA SER A 325 42.83 -11.51 2.12
C SER A 325 42.84 -10.32 3.08
N SER A 326 41.75 -10.04 3.77
CA SER A 326 41.67 -8.98 4.78
C SER A 326 42.48 -9.31 6.02
N LEU A 327 42.44 -10.57 6.47
CA LEU A 327 43.22 -11.07 7.61
C LEU A 327 44.72 -10.98 7.36
N ASP A 328 45.17 -11.39 6.18
CA ASP A 328 46.61 -11.34 5.81
C ASP A 328 47.09 -9.90 5.75
N ARG A 329 46.30 -8.98 5.22
CA ARG A 329 46.61 -7.54 5.25
C ARG A 329 46.73 -6.99 6.68
N ALA A 330 45.78 -7.36 7.56
CA ALA A 330 45.78 -6.94 8.95
C ALA A 330 46.99 -7.49 9.73
N LYS A 331 47.41 -8.74 9.48
CA LYS A 331 48.62 -9.35 10.07
C LYS A 331 49.89 -8.62 9.66
N LYS A 332 50.08 -8.39 8.33
CA LYS A 332 51.23 -7.65 7.80
C LYS A 332 51.31 -6.23 8.37
N ALA A 333 50.20 -5.53 8.50
CA ALA A 333 50.17 -4.20 9.08
C ALA A 333 50.58 -4.15 10.57
N LYS A 334 50.33 -5.24 11.32
CA LYS A 334 50.77 -5.37 12.73
C LYS A 334 52.25 -5.71 12.85
N GLU A 335 52.81 -6.46 11.90
CA GLU A 335 54.26 -6.79 11.84
C GLU A 335 55.10 -5.58 11.56
N VAL A 336 54.66 -4.67 10.68
CA VAL A 336 55.37 -3.41 10.34
C VAL A 336 55.37 -2.40 11.51
N LYS A 337 54.46 -2.53 12.47
CA LYS A 337 54.35 -1.64 13.64
C LYS A 337 55.16 -2.13 14.85
N LYS A 338 55.76 -3.31 14.79
CA LYS A 338 56.72 -3.84 15.75
C LYS A 338 58.16 -3.59 15.28
#